data_c5325d31065be8a3940942f60f921b08
#
_entry.id   c5325d31065be8a3940942f60f921b08
#
_cell.length_a   1.000
_cell.length_b   1.000
_cell.length_c   1.000
_cell.angle_alpha   90.00
_cell.angle_beta   90.00
_cell.angle_gamma   90.00
#
_symmetry.space_group_name_H-M   'P 1'
#
loop_
_entity.id
_entity.type
_entity.pdbx_description
1 polymer ?
#
loop_
_entity_poly.entity_id
_entity_poly.type
_entity_poly.pdbx_seq_one_letter_code
_entity_poly.pdbx_strand_id
1 'polypeptide(L)'
;MKVPQYVTVEEVKRVCKELKISDWTKKKAPKVSPREAKVVLSVVNKEKMKIDLKDFCEGLQVELEHGMTFKDANVTNNHPVLTGLIVLAHFKESLDYYKLLEVAELEGDLVKAVARGNAEKIKNYYKRLADARITLNQAELKRIGK
;
A
#
# COMPACT_ATOMS: atom_id res chain seq x y z
N MET A 1 -6.96 24.27 15.17
CA MET A 1 -6.26 23.52 16.26
C MET A 1 -4.96 22.99 15.69
N LYS A 2 -3.84 23.12 16.39
CA LYS A 2 -2.56 22.52 15.97
C LYS A 2 -2.55 21.05 16.41
N VAL A 3 -2.43 20.13 15.46
CA VAL A 3 -2.34 18.70 15.75
C VAL A 3 -0.89 18.39 16.18
N PRO A 4 -0.66 17.67 17.30
CA PRO A 4 0.68 17.29 17.71
C PRO A 4 1.28 16.26 16.73
N GLN A 5 2.58 16.37 16.52
CA GLN A 5 3.34 15.40 15.74
C GLN A 5 3.81 14.28 16.67
N TYR A 6 3.22 13.10 16.55
CA TYR A 6 3.57 11.93 17.38
C TYR A 6 4.76 11.13 16.84
N VAL A 7 5.02 11.22 15.53
CA VAL A 7 6.13 10.50 14.87
C VAL A 7 7.04 11.54 14.22
N THR A 8 8.25 11.63 14.70
CA THR A 8 9.24 12.56 14.16
C THR A 8 10.06 11.94 13.04
N VAL A 9 10.65 12.78 12.19
CA VAL A 9 11.57 12.32 11.12
C VAL A 9 12.78 11.59 11.74
N GLU A 10 13.27 12.04 12.89
CA GLU A 10 14.37 11.41 13.62
C GLU A 10 14.01 10.01 14.08
N GLU A 11 12.79 9.79 14.55
CA GLU A 11 12.29 8.47 14.93
C GLU A 11 12.22 7.53 13.71
N VAL A 12 11.71 7.99 12.59
CA VAL A 12 11.70 7.20 11.36
C VAL A 12 13.11 6.78 10.94
N LYS A 13 14.08 7.70 10.97
CA LYS A 13 15.49 7.42 10.68
C LYS A 13 16.08 6.40 11.65
N ARG A 14 15.79 6.55 12.94
CA ARG A 14 16.26 5.63 13.98
C ARG A 14 15.78 4.21 13.70
N VAL A 15 14.49 4.05 13.44
CA VAL A 15 13.88 2.74 13.18
C VAL A 15 14.37 2.13 11.86
N CYS A 16 14.50 2.91 10.79
CA CYS A 16 15.10 2.43 9.54
C CYS A 16 16.51 1.87 9.74
N LYS A 17 17.33 2.56 10.56
CA LYS A 17 18.69 2.12 10.90
C LYS A 17 18.67 0.83 11.73
N GLU A 18 17.81 0.74 12.73
CA GLU A 18 17.64 -0.44 13.59
C GLU A 18 17.23 -1.68 12.77
N LEU A 19 16.28 -1.50 11.84
CA LEU A 19 15.79 -2.54 10.94
C LEU A 19 16.77 -2.86 9.79
N LYS A 20 17.86 -2.09 9.65
CA LYS A 20 18.84 -2.22 8.56
C LYS A 20 18.18 -2.14 7.16
N ILE A 21 17.20 -1.25 7.02
CA ILE A 21 16.53 -0.93 5.75
C ILE A 21 16.94 0.47 5.26
N SER A 22 16.54 0.84 4.05
CA SER A 22 16.80 2.18 3.53
C SER A 22 16.10 3.26 4.37
N ASP A 23 16.63 4.47 4.35
CA ASP A 23 16.02 5.61 5.04
C ASP A 23 14.73 6.05 4.31
N TRP A 24 13.58 5.69 4.86
CA TRP A 24 12.28 5.98 4.25
C TRP A 24 11.96 7.47 4.22
N THR A 25 12.61 8.28 5.03
CA THR A 25 12.46 9.75 5.00
C THR A 25 13.04 10.37 3.71
N LYS A 26 13.90 9.65 3.02
CA LYS A 26 14.57 10.09 1.78
C LYS A 26 13.97 9.49 0.52
N LYS A 27 12.96 8.62 0.63
CA LYS A 27 12.34 8.02 -0.54
C LYS A 27 11.67 9.09 -1.41
N LYS A 28 11.96 9.04 -2.72
CA LYS A 28 11.34 9.93 -3.74
C LYS A 28 10.19 9.27 -4.48
N ALA A 29 10.01 7.97 -4.29
CA ALA A 29 8.95 7.17 -4.86
C ALA A 29 8.52 6.11 -3.84
N PRO A 30 7.26 5.64 -3.89
CA PRO A 30 6.72 4.67 -2.93
C PRO A 30 7.22 3.24 -3.24
N LYS A 31 8.53 3.09 -3.42
CA LYS A 31 9.16 1.81 -3.73
C LYS A 31 9.70 1.15 -2.48
N VAL A 32 9.26 -0.08 -2.24
CA VAL A 32 9.74 -0.95 -1.17
C VAL A 32 10.33 -2.21 -1.80
N SER A 33 11.52 -2.59 -1.40
CA SER A 33 12.12 -3.83 -1.87
C SER A 33 11.52 -5.04 -1.15
N PRO A 34 11.51 -6.24 -1.77
CA PRO A 34 11.04 -7.46 -1.10
C PRO A 34 11.80 -7.75 0.20
N ARG A 35 13.08 -7.37 0.28
CA ARG A 35 13.88 -7.48 1.50
C ARG A 35 13.34 -6.58 2.60
N GLU A 36 13.07 -5.31 2.31
CA GLU A 36 12.49 -4.37 3.29
C GLU A 36 11.11 -4.84 3.73
N ALA A 37 10.25 -5.24 2.79
CA ALA A 37 8.93 -5.78 3.09
C ALA A 37 9.01 -7.00 4.02
N LYS A 38 9.92 -7.93 3.78
CA LYS A 38 10.15 -9.11 4.64
C LYS A 38 10.56 -8.70 6.05
N VAL A 39 11.44 -7.72 6.19
CA VAL A 39 11.87 -7.21 7.50
C VAL A 39 10.70 -6.59 8.24
N VAL A 40 9.95 -5.69 7.60
CA VAL A 40 8.78 -5.04 8.21
C VAL A 40 7.72 -6.08 8.59
N LEU A 41 7.40 -7.02 7.69
CA LEU A 41 6.43 -8.09 7.95
C LEU A 41 6.83 -8.92 9.18
N SER A 42 8.11 -9.25 9.33
CA SER A 42 8.59 -10.04 10.48
C SER A 42 8.41 -9.31 11.82
N VAL A 43 8.42 -7.99 11.82
CA VAL A 43 8.23 -7.17 13.02
C VAL A 43 6.75 -7.02 13.36
N VAL A 44 5.89 -6.80 12.35
CA VAL A 44 4.48 -6.47 12.60
C VAL A 44 3.59 -7.70 12.72
N ASN A 45 3.89 -8.78 12.00
CA ASN A 45 3.05 -9.98 11.91
C ASN A 45 3.31 -10.96 13.09
N LYS A 46 3.04 -10.51 14.30
CA LYS A 46 3.24 -11.31 15.53
C LYS A 46 2.31 -12.54 15.59
N GLU A 47 1.12 -12.43 15.02
CA GLU A 47 0.12 -13.50 14.98
C GLU A 47 0.41 -14.54 13.89
N LYS A 48 1.48 -14.35 13.11
CA LYS A 48 1.90 -15.27 12.03
C LYS A 48 0.81 -15.54 10.99
N MET A 49 0.04 -14.51 10.63
CA MET A 49 -0.92 -14.60 9.53
C MET A 49 -0.21 -15.04 8.24
N LYS A 50 -0.86 -15.90 7.47
CA LYS A 50 -0.36 -16.34 6.15
C LYS A 50 -0.59 -15.26 5.12
N ILE A 51 0.31 -14.29 5.05
CA ILE A 51 0.30 -13.17 4.10
C ILE A 51 1.36 -13.44 3.04
N ASP A 52 1.00 -13.30 1.76
CA ASP A 52 1.97 -13.34 0.68
C ASP A 52 2.89 -12.12 0.76
N LEU A 53 4.21 -12.35 0.62
CA LEU A 53 5.19 -11.27 0.75
C LEU A 53 5.04 -10.22 -0.36
N LYS A 54 4.64 -10.64 -1.56
CA LYS A 54 4.42 -9.73 -2.68
C LYS A 54 3.23 -8.82 -2.38
N ASP A 55 2.11 -9.39 -1.93
CA ASP A 55 0.92 -8.63 -1.56
C ASP A 55 1.21 -7.65 -0.41
N PHE A 56 1.99 -8.07 0.59
CA PHE A 56 2.41 -7.17 1.68
C PHE A 56 3.31 -6.04 1.18
N CYS A 57 4.23 -6.34 0.26
CA CYS A 57 5.11 -5.34 -0.34
C CYS A 57 4.30 -4.30 -1.15
N GLU A 58 3.30 -4.75 -1.91
CA GLU A 58 2.37 -3.88 -2.64
C GLU A 58 1.59 -2.99 -1.68
N GLY A 59 1.04 -3.55 -0.60
CA GLY A 59 0.36 -2.77 0.43
C GLY A 59 1.24 -1.68 1.04
N LEU A 60 2.51 -2.00 1.38
CA LEU A 60 3.45 -0.99 1.87
C LEU A 60 3.68 0.15 0.86
N GLN A 61 3.71 -0.17 -0.44
CA GLN A 61 3.89 0.83 -1.50
C GLN A 61 2.67 1.74 -1.63
N VAL A 62 1.46 1.18 -1.55
CA VAL A 62 0.20 1.94 -1.57
C VAL A 62 0.14 2.91 -0.39
N GLU A 63 0.41 2.45 0.82
CA GLU A 63 0.38 3.32 2.02
C GLU A 63 1.47 4.40 1.98
N LEU A 64 2.64 4.08 1.46
CA LEU A 64 3.70 5.09 1.24
C LEU A 64 3.31 6.12 0.19
N GLU A 65 2.62 5.71 -0.88
CA GLU A 65 2.13 6.64 -1.91
C GLU A 65 1.15 7.64 -1.33
N HIS A 66 0.20 7.19 -0.49
CA HIS A 66 -0.71 8.08 0.23
C HIS A 66 0.04 9.10 1.09
N GLY A 67 1.01 8.65 1.89
CA GLY A 67 1.79 9.53 2.75
C GLY A 67 2.69 10.51 1.99
N MET A 68 3.13 10.16 0.78
CA MET A 68 3.93 11.04 -0.09
C MET A 68 3.06 12.05 -0.84
N THR A 69 1.87 11.64 -1.26
CA THR A 69 0.92 12.46 -2.04
C THR A 69 0.19 13.44 -1.14
N PHE A 70 -0.27 12.99 0.03
CA PHE A 70 -1.08 13.76 0.98
C PHE A 70 -0.28 14.08 2.23
N LYS A 71 0.73 14.94 2.10
CA LYS A 71 1.68 15.26 3.18
C LYS A 71 1.03 15.87 4.42
N ASP A 72 -0.03 16.61 4.24
CA ASP A 72 -0.83 17.23 5.31
C ASP A 72 -1.67 16.22 6.09
N ALA A 73 -1.96 15.07 5.49
CA ALA A 73 -2.66 13.94 6.10
C ALA A 73 -1.72 12.78 6.51
N ASN A 74 -0.41 12.92 6.32
CA ASN A 74 0.57 11.89 6.65
C ASN A 74 0.91 11.91 8.14
N VAL A 75 0.12 11.23 8.96
CA VAL A 75 0.30 11.15 10.42
C VAL A 75 1.42 10.21 10.86
N THR A 76 1.90 9.35 9.99
CA THR A 76 2.95 8.36 10.29
C THR A 76 4.36 8.80 9.91
N ASN A 77 4.50 9.90 9.16
CA ASN A 77 5.76 10.31 8.52
C ASN A 77 6.44 9.16 7.75
N ASN A 78 5.65 8.26 7.16
CA ASN A 78 6.14 7.07 6.46
C ASN A 78 6.99 6.15 7.36
N HIS A 79 6.67 6.07 8.65
CA HIS A 79 7.37 5.20 9.60
C HIS A 79 7.16 3.73 9.23
N PRO A 80 8.23 2.93 8.97
CA PRO A 80 8.09 1.60 8.37
C PRO A 80 7.24 0.63 9.18
N VAL A 81 7.36 0.65 10.51
CA VAL A 81 6.57 -0.24 11.37
C VAL A 81 5.09 0.20 11.42
N LEU A 82 4.82 1.50 11.53
CA LEU A 82 3.43 1.99 11.54
C LEU A 82 2.75 1.78 10.20
N THR A 83 3.43 2.04 9.10
CA THR A 83 2.95 1.72 7.75
C THR A 83 2.65 0.22 7.63
N GLY A 84 3.56 -0.63 8.11
CA GLY A 84 3.35 -2.09 8.13
C GLY A 84 2.17 -2.54 9.00
N LEU A 85 1.89 -1.85 10.11
CA LEU A 85 0.72 -2.12 10.96
C LEU A 85 -0.59 -1.72 10.28
N ILE A 86 -0.61 -0.62 9.52
CA ILE A 86 -1.76 -0.22 8.69
C ILE A 86 -2.04 -1.30 7.66
N VAL A 87 -1.01 -1.71 6.91
CA VAL A 87 -1.13 -2.80 5.91
C VAL A 87 -1.64 -4.09 6.56
N LEU A 88 -1.11 -4.44 7.74
CA LEU A 88 -1.57 -5.63 8.47
C LEU A 88 -3.04 -5.53 8.89
N ALA A 89 -3.50 -4.35 9.32
CA ALA A 89 -4.89 -4.12 9.68
C ALA A 89 -5.82 -4.38 8.48
N HIS A 90 -5.46 -3.88 7.31
CA HIS A 90 -6.21 -4.15 6.08
C HIS A 90 -6.22 -5.63 5.69
N PHE A 91 -5.11 -6.34 5.90
CA PHE A 91 -5.09 -7.80 5.68
C PHE A 91 -5.91 -8.59 6.71
N LYS A 92 -6.14 -8.04 7.90
CA LYS A 92 -7.08 -8.62 8.87
C LYS A 92 -8.54 -8.49 8.42
N GLU A 93 -8.87 -7.44 7.68
CA GLU A 93 -10.19 -7.29 7.06
C GLU A 93 -10.35 -8.23 5.86
N SER A 94 -9.39 -8.22 4.95
CA SER A 94 -9.37 -9.09 3.77
C SER A 94 -7.95 -9.32 3.28
N LEU A 95 -7.57 -10.57 3.03
CA LEU A 95 -6.29 -10.88 2.38
C LEU A 95 -6.20 -10.39 0.93
N ASP A 96 -7.32 -9.99 0.32
CA ASP A 96 -7.37 -9.39 -1.01
C ASP A 96 -7.60 -7.87 -0.99
N TYR A 97 -7.45 -7.23 0.17
CA TYR A 97 -7.76 -5.81 0.38
C TYR A 97 -7.16 -4.91 -0.71
N TYR A 98 -5.87 -5.02 -0.99
CA TYR A 98 -5.22 -4.15 -1.97
C TYR A 98 -5.61 -4.48 -3.42
N LYS A 99 -6.02 -5.71 -3.72
CA LYS A 99 -6.59 -6.07 -5.03
C LYS A 99 -8.00 -5.46 -5.22
N LEU A 100 -8.79 -5.46 -4.15
CA LEU A 100 -10.11 -4.79 -4.12
C LEU A 100 -9.94 -3.27 -4.25
N LEU A 101 -8.97 -2.69 -3.53
CA LEU A 101 -8.66 -1.27 -3.59
C LEU A 101 -8.23 -0.85 -5.00
N GLU A 102 -7.33 -1.60 -5.65
CA GLU A 102 -6.88 -1.30 -7.02
C GLU A 102 -8.06 -1.26 -8.00
N VAL A 103 -9.00 -2.20 -7.90
CA VAL A 103 -10.21 -2.19 -8.74
C VAL A 103 -11.02 -0.93 -8.49
N ALA A 104 -11.27 -0.56 -7.21
CA ALA A 104 -12.06 0.62 -6.86
C ALA A 104 -11.40 1.93 -7.32
N GLU A 105 -10.08 2.06 -7.16
CA GLU A 105 -9.33 3.24 -7.61
C GLU A 105 -9.37 3.39 -9.14
N LEU A 106 -9.18 2.28 -9.87
CA LEU A 106 -9.24 2.27 -11.34
C LEU A 106 -10.65 2.62 -11.86
N GLU A 107 -11.71 2.16 -11.17
CA GLU A 107 -13.08 2.57 -11.48
C GLU A 107 -13.27 4.07 -11.27
N GLY A 108 -12.78 4.63 -10.16
CA GLY A 108 -12.83 6.06 -9.90
C GLY A 108 -12.05 6.89 -10.93
N ASP A 109 -10.87 6.44 -11.33
CA ASP A 109 -10.04 7.11 -12.33
C ASP A 109 -10.65 7.03 -13.73
N LEU A 110 -11.30 5.92 -14.06
CA LEU A 110 -12.04 5.77 -15.30
C LEU A 110 -13.19 6.78 -15.37
N VAL A 111 -13.97 6.94 -14.32
CA VAL A 111 -15.04 7.94 -14.23
C VAL A 111 -14.49 9.36 -14.43
N LYS A 112 -13.37 9.71 -13.79
CA LYS A 112 -12.72 11.02 -13.97
C LYS A 112 -12.23 11.22 -15.42
N ALA A 113 -11.71 10.17 -16.07
CA ALA A 113 -11.26 10.24 -17.45
C ALA A 113 -12.43 10.44 -18.43
N VAL A 114 -13.55 9.75 -18.19
CA VAL A 114 -14.80 9.92 -18.96
C VAL A 114 -15.33 11.35 -18.81
N ALA A 115 -15.43 11.86 -17.58
CA ALA A 115 -15.91 13.22 -17.32
C ALA A 115 -15.07 14.31 -18.01
N ARG A 116 -13.77 14.04 -18.26
CA ARG A 116 -12.84 14.94 -18.95
C ARG A 116 -12.79 14.70 -20.47
N GLY A 117 -13.50 13.73 -21.00
CA GLY A 117 -13.47 13.36 -22.42
C GLY A 117 -12.10 12.87 -22.92
N ASN A 118 -11.25 12.32 -22.03
CA ASN A 118 -9.90 11.88 -22.39
C ASN A 118 -9.89 10.44 -22.87
N ALA A 119 -10.07 10.25 -24.21
CA ALA A 119 -10.19 8.93 -24.83
C ALA A 119 -8.98 8.00 -24.59
N GLU A 120 -7.76 8.54 -24.57
CA GLU A 120 -6.53 7.75 -24.32
C GLU A 120 -6.51 7.22 -22.88
N LYS A 121 -6.79 8.08 -21.89
CA LYS A 121 -6.88 7.68 -20.50
C LYS A 121 -8.01 6.68 -20.25
N ILE A 122 -9.18 6.88 -20.89
CA ILE A 122 -10.30 5.93 -20.80
C ILE A 122 -9.85 4.55 -21.25
N LYS A 123 -9.23 4.43 -22.43
CA LYS A 123 -8.74 3.16 -22.97
C LYS A 123 -7.71 2.51 -22.03
N ASN A 124 -6.77 3.29 -21.49
CA ASN A 124 -5.73 2.80 -20.59
C ASN A 124 -6.32 2.30 -19.27
N TYR A 125 -7.16 3.12 -18.62
CA TYR A 125 -7.78 2.72 -17.34
C TYR A 125 -8.72 1.54 -17.51
N TYR A 126 -9.48 1.47 -18.62
CA TYR A 126 -10.34 0.32 -18.89
C TYR A 126 -9.54 -0.99 -19.01
N LYS A 127 -8.41 -0.96 -19.74
CA LYS A 127 -7.51 -2.12 -19.85
C LYS A 127 -6.98 -2.54 -18.49
N ARG A 128 -6.43 -1.61 -17.72
CA ARG A 128 -5.89 -1.88 -16.37
C ARG A 128 -6.98 -2.44 -15.44
N LEU A 129 -8.19 -1.89 -15.50
CA LEU A 129 -9.32 -2.36 -14.71
C LEU A 129 -9.72 -3.80 -15.08
N ALA A 130 -9.71 -4.15 -16.37
CA ALA A 130 -9.97 -5.52 -16.82
C ALA A 130 -8.91 -6.50 -16.25
N ASP A 131 -7.63 -6.13 -16.31
CA ASP A 131 -6.52 -6.93 -15.77
C ASP A 131 -6.61 -7.06 -14.22
N ALA A 132 -6.93 -5.98 -13.52
CA ALA A 132 -7.11 -5.99 -12.07
C ALA A 132 -8.28 -6.89 -11.63
N ARG A 133 -9.41 -6.83 -12.34
CA ARG A 133 -10.57 -7.70 -12.07
C ARG A 133 -10.24 -9.17 -12.29
N ILE A 134 -9.48 -9.52 -13.33
CA ILE A 134 -9.03 -10.90 -13.56
C ILE A 134 -8.16 -11.36 -12.38
N THR A 135 -7.23 -10.54 -11.94
CA THR A 135 -6.34 -10.85 -10.81
C THR A 135 -7.13 -11.07 -9.52
N LEU A 136 -8.08 -10.19 -9.22
CA LEU A 136 -8.95 -10.31 -8.05
C LEU A 136 -9.79 -11.59 -8.12
N ASN A 137 -10.49 -11.83 -9.23
CA ASN A 137 -11.34 -13.02 -9.40
C ASN A 137 -10.54 -14.31 -9.24
N GLN A 138 -9.31 -14.38 -9.75
CA GLN A 138 -8.44 -15.55 -9.58
C GLN A 138 -8.05 -15.76 -8.10
N ALA A 139 -7.78 -14.70 -7.37
CA ALA A 139 -7.47 -14.77 -5.94
C ALA A 139 -8.68 -15.27 -5.13
N GLU A 140 -9.86 -14.74 -5.41
CA GLU A 140 -11.11 -15.13 -4.77
C GLU A 140 -11.47 -16.60 -5.05
N LEU A 141 -11.41 -17.03 -6.32
CA LEU A 141 -11.66 -18.44 -6.70
C LEU A 141 -10.71 -19.40 -5.99
N LYS A 142 -9.42 -19.05 -5.90
CA LYS A 142 -8.43 -19.84 -5.16
C LYS A 142 -8.76 -19.95 -3.67
N ARG A 143 -9.44 -18.97 -3.12
CA ARG A 143 -9.84 -18.95 -1.70
C ARG A 143 -11.10 -19.74 -1.45
N ILE A 144 -12.10 -19.63 -2.34
CA ILE A 144 -13.37 -20.36 -2.26
C ILE A 144 -13.17 -21.86 -2.54
N GLY A 145 -12.24 -22.22 -3.42
CA GLY A 145 -11.95 -23.59 -3.80
C GLY A 145 -11.12 -24.40 -2.79
N LYS A 146 -10.86 -23.84 -1.61
CA LYS A 146 -10.19 -24.51 -0.48
C LYS A 146 -11.18 -24.89 0.60
#